data_1f02d18188db2c5ee8625d949b34980e
#
_entry.id   1f02d18188db2c5ee8625d949b34980e
#
_cell.length_a   1.000
_cell.length_b   1.000
_cell.length_c   1.000
_cell.angle_alpha   90.00
_cell.angle_beta   90.00
_cell.angle_gamma   90.00
#
_symmetry.space_group_name_H-M   'P 1'
#
loop_
_entity.id
_entity.type
_entity.pdbx_description
1 polymer ?
#
loop_
_entity_poly.entity_id
_entity_poly.type
_entity_poly.pdbx_seq_one_letter_code
_entity_poly.pdbx_strand_id
1 'polypeptide(L)'
;MESFKFRFKSLIRINRELSIADGAARRRRDFSSIDEAVTSYTGRGAFSTWTSEWIENYLKGGTQKTESGIELSCSPTWEAATFRSSSMDTWKYLKKIKIDVKVVYGSIGSTFSSQARKALFKIGTNWISNYYKDASHFLPMEYTDSIIKDLKSYLENS
;
A
#
# COMPACT_ATOMS: atom_id res chain seq x y z
N MET A 1 32.16 -10.49 4.64
CA MET A 1 31.21 -11.01 3.64
C MET A 1 29.74 -10.60 3.90
N GLU A 2 29.35 -10.30 5.14
CA GLU A 2 27.99 -9.81 5.49
C GLU A 2 27.72 -8.36 5.08
N SER A 3 28.71 -7.49 5.13
CA SER A 3 28.61 -6.07 4.76
C SER A 3 28.22 -5.85 3.29
N PHE A 4 28.70 -6.70 2.38
CA PHE A 4 28.39 -6.60 0.95
C PHE A 4 26.94 -7.00 0.61
N LYS A 5 26.41 -8.02 1.30
CA LYS A 5 25.00 -8.45 1.13
C LYS A 5 24.01 -7.41 1.66
N PHE A 6 24.37 -6.68 2.71
CA PHE A 6 23.54 -5.61 3.25
C PHE A 6 23.48 -4.40 2.31
N ARG A 7 24.60 -3.98 1.73
CA ARG A 7 24.67 -2.87 0.76
C ARG A 7 23.91 -3.19 -0.55
N PHE A 8 23.99 -4.43 -1.05
CA PHE A 8 23.28 -4.84 -2.26
C PHE A 8 21.75 -4.87 -2.05
N LYS A 9 21.28 -5.34 -0.89
CA LYS A 9 19.84 -5.33 -0.53
C LYS A 9 19.31 -3.90 -0.33
N SER A 10 20.12 -3.00 0.20
CA SER A 10 19.81 -1.57 0.31
C SER A 10 19.65 -0.91 -1.07
N LEU A 11 20.53 -1.20 -2.02
CA LEU A 11 20.45 -0.69 -3.39
C LEU A 11 19.20 -1.14 -4.15
N ILE A 12 18.80 -2.41 -4.02
CA ILE A 12 17.58 -2.93 -4.65
C ILE A 12 16.33 -2.25 -4.07
N ARG A 13 16.30 -2.01 -2.76
CA ARG A 13 15.20 -1.31 -2.10
C ARG A 13 15.11 0.16 -2.56
N ILE A 14 16.23 0.86 -2.60
CA ILE A 14 16.32 2.25 -3.08
C ILE A 14 15.82 2.34 -4.53
N ASN A 15 16.24 1.44 -5.42
CA ASN A 15 15.80 1.44 -6.81
C ASN A 15 14.28 1.19 -6.95
N ARG A 16 13.68 0.36 -6.11
CA ARG A 16 12.22 0.12 -6.12
C ARG A 16 11.45 1.34 -5.61
N GLU A 17 11.90 1.97 -4.54
CA GLU A 17 11.28 3.18 -3.99
C GLU A 17 11.39 4.35 -4.98
N LEU A 18 12.52 4.52 -5.65
CA LEU A 18 12.70 5.49 -6.74
C LEU A 18 11.75 5.20 -7.90
N SER A 19 11.59 3.94 -8.32
CA SER A 19 10.66 3.56 -9.39
C SER A 19 9.20 3.88 -9.06
N ILE A 20 8.76 3.65 -7.81
CA ILE A 20 7.40 4.01 -7.35
C ILE A 20 7.23 5.52 -7.34
N ALA A 21 8.20 6.25 -6.79
CA ALA A 21 8.18 7.70 -6.74
C ALA A 21 8.17 8.34 -8.13
N ASP A 22 8.94 7.79 -9.07
CA ASP A 22 8.96 8.27 -10.46
C ASP A 22 7.67 7.93 -11.21
N GLY A 23 7.04 6.80 -10.88
CA GLY A 23 5.69 6.47 -11.34
C GLY A 23 4.66 7.49 -10.84
N ALA A 24 4.70 7.79 -9.55
CA ALA A 24 3.82 8.79 -8.92
C ALA A 24 4.01 10.17 -9.55
N ALA A 25 5.25 10.63 -9.74
CA ALA A 25 5.55 11.94 -10.33
C ALA A 25 5.00 12.12 -11.75
N ARG A 26 4.83 11.02 -12.51
CA ARG A 26 4.31 11.03 -13.88
C ARG A 26 2.80 10.82 -13.96
N ARG A 27 2.09 10.69 -12.83
CA ARG A 27 0.63 10.52 -12.85
C ARG A 27 -0.04 11.75 -13.43
N ARG A 28 -1.03 11.52 -14.28
CA ARG A 28 -1.94 12.56 -14.74
C ARG A 28 -2.71 13.10 -13.53
N ARG A 29 -2.75 14.42 -13.38
CA ARG A 29 -3.43 15.10 -12.29
C ARG A 29 -4.86 15.45 -12.61
N ASP A 30 -5.12 15.93 -13.83
CA ASP A 30 -6.36 16.61 -14.22
C ASP A 30 -7.20 15.72 -15.14
N PHE A 31 -8.51 15.70 -14.94
CA PHE A 31 -9.50 14.96 -15.73
C PHE A 31 -10.74 15.82 -15.95
N SER A 32 -11.45 15.60 -17.07
CA SER A 32 -12.69 16.32 -17.37
C SER A 32 -13.86 15.87 -16.48
N SER A 33 -13.82 14.61 -15.99
CA SER A 33 -14.86 14.04 -15.14
C SER A 33 -14.33 12.84 -14.32
N ILE A 34 -15.13 12.40 -13.34
CA ILE A 34 -14.89 11.14 -12.60
C ILE A 34 -14.89 9.95 -13.57
N ASP A 35 -15.80 9.90 -14.54
CA ASP A 35 -15.91 8.78 -15.49
C ASP A 35 -14.67 8.65 -16.36
N GLU A 36 -14.11 9.78 -16.83
CA GLU A 36 -12.84 9.78 -17.55
C GLU A 36 -11.71 9.24 -16.66
N ALA A 37 -11.66 9.67 -15.42
CA ALA A 37 -10.63 9.22 -14.49
C ALA A 37 -10.78 7.71 -14.18
N VAL A 38 -12.00 7.20 -13.96
CA VAL A 38 -12.28 5.77 -13.79
C VAL A 38 -11.79 4.98 -14.98
N THR A 39 -12.15 5.39 -16.20
CA THR A 39 -11.69 4.77 -17.45
C THR A 39 -10.16 4.75 -17.54
N SER A 40 -9.52 5.85 -17.16
CA SER A 40 -8.05 5.99 -17.19
C SER A 40 -7.34 5.06 -16.19
N TYR A 41 -7.97 4.75 -15.05
CA TYR A 41 -7.35 3.91 -14.01
C TYR A 41 -7.69 2.43 -14.12
N THR A 42 -8.82 2.07 -14.71
CA THR A 42 -9.30 0.69 -14.82
C THR A 42 -8.25 -0.21 -15.48
N GLY A 43 -7.91 -1.32 -14.81
CA GLY A 43 -6.97 -2.33 -15.28
C GLY A 43 -5.51 -1.89 -15.28
N ARG A 44 -5.13 -0.76 -14.67
CA ARG A 44 -3.77 -0.22 -14.73
C ARG A 44 -3.10 -0.13 -13.37
N GLY A 45 -1.83 -0.49 -13.32
CA GLY A 45 -0.95 -0.32 -12.16
C GLY A 45 -1.56 -0.87 -10.87
N ALA A 46 -1.65 -0.02 -9.86
CA ALA A 46 -2.22 -0.35 -8.55
C ALA A 46 -3.71 -0.71 -8.59
N PHE A 47 -4.44 -0.26 -9.63
CA PHE A 47 -5.88 -0.47 -9.79
C PHE A 47 -6.21 -1.67 -10.68
N SER A 48 -5.23 -2.47 -11.10
CA SER A 48 -5.42 -3.59 -12.03
C SER A 48 -6.37 -4.67 -11.51
N THR A 49 -6.50 -4.80 -10.20
CA THR A 49 -7.35 -5.79 -9.51
C THR A 49 -8.63 -5.20 -8.93
N TRP A 50 -8.81 -3.87 -9.04
CA TRP A 50 -9.95 -3.18 -8.45
C TRP A 50 -11.17 -3.20 -9.37
N THR A 51 -12.36 -3.29 -8.77
CA THR A 51 -13.62 -3.04 -9.49
C THR A 51 -13.76 -1.57 -9.85
N SER A 52 -14.57 -1.26 -10.86
CA SER A 52 -14.87 0.13 -11.23
C SER A 52 -15.50 0.92 -10.08
N GLU A 53 -16.32 0.28 -9.26
CA GLU A 53 -16.93 0.89 -8.07
C GLU A 53 -15.88 1.34 -7.05
N TRP A 54 -14.87 0.50 -6.76
CA TRP A 54 -13.77 0.86 -5.87
C TRP A 54 -12.91 2.00 -6.42
N ILE A 55 -12.67 2.00 -7.74
CA ILE A 55 -11.94 3.09 -8.41
C ILE A 55 -12.75 4.39 -8.32
N GLU A 56 -14.05 4.33 -8.55
CA GLU A 56 -14.94 5.49 -8.46
C GLU A 56 -14.96 6.07 -7.03
N ASN A 57 -15.11 5.22 -6.02
CA ASN A 57 -15.09 5.63 -4.61
C ASN A 57 -13.74 6.25 -4.21
N TYR A 58 -12.63 5.68 -4.67
CA TYR A 58 -11.29 6.25 -4.49
C TYR A 58 -11.19 7.65 -5.10
N LEU A 59 -11.68 7.82 -6.32
CA LEU A 59 -11.63 9.10 -7.03
C LEU A 59 -12.56 10.14 -6.42
N LYS A 60 -13.77 9.76 -5.99
CA LYS A 60 -14.68 10.66 -5.26
C LYS A 60 -14.05 11.22 -3.99
N GLY A 61 -13.32 10.40 -3.25
CA GLY A 61 -12.61 10.83 -2.05
C GLY A 61 -11.27 11.51 -2.30
N GLY A 62 -10.62 11.20 -3.43
CA GLY A 62 -9.25 11.61 -3.75
C GLY A 62 -9.12 12.74 -4.77
N THR A 63 -10.24 13.36 -5.21
CA THR A 63 -10.23 14.46 -6.16
C THR A 63 -10.98 15.68 -5.62
N GLN A 64 -10.69 16.83 -6.21
CA GLN A 64 -11.42 18.08 -5.99
C GLN A 64 -11.88 18.69 -7.32
N LYS A 65 -12.98 19.43 -7.28
CA LYS A 65 -13.54 20.11 -8.45
C LYS A 65 -12.68 21.29 -8.87
N THR A 66 -12.55 21.50 -10.17
CA THR A 66 -11.94 22.65 -10.81
C THR A 66 -12.91 23.27 -11.81
N GLU A 67 -12.57 24.41 -12.39
CA GLU A 67 -13.37 25.04 -13.45
C GLU A 67 -13.49 24.16 -14.71
N SER A 68 -12.46 23.35 -14.99
CA SER A 68 -12.38 22.49 -16.19
C SER A 68 -12.69 21.02 -15.94
N GLY A 69 -13.07 20.63 -14.71
CA GLY A 69 -13.35 19.23 -14.36
C GLY A 69 -12.97 18.88 -12.94
N ILE A 70 -12.05 17.93 -12.78
CA ILE A 70 -11.55 17.50 -11.49
C ILE A 70 -10.01 17.36 -11.50
N GLU A 71 -9.38 17.52 -10.35
CA GLU A 71 -7.97 17.22 -10.17
C GLU A 71 -7.71 16.33 -8.95
N LEU A 72 -6.61 15.60 -8.94
CA LEU A 72 -6.18 14.84 -7.77
C LEU A 72 -5.88 15.79 -6.61
N SER A 73 -6.50 15.53 -5.45
CA SER A 73 -6.26 16.31 -4.22
C SER A 73 -4.81 16.18 -3.75
N CYS A 74 -4.22 14.99 -3.86
CA CYS A 74 -2.79 14.79 -3.67
C CYS A 74 -2.05 15.00 -4.98
N SER A 75 -1.26 16.05 -5.08
CA SER A 75 -0.48 16.29 -6.31
C SER A 75 0.53 15.18 -6.56
N PRO A 76 0.78 14.78 -7.83
CA PRO A 76 1.78 13.78 -8.19
C PRO A 76 3.18 14.07 -7.63
N THR A 77 3.57 15.33 -7.56
CA THR A 77 4.85 15.76 -6.99
C THR A 77 4.92 15.50 -5.49
N TRP A 78 3.84 15.79 -4.77
CA TRP A 78 3.76 15.54 -3.33
C TRP A 78 3.76 14.05 -3.01
N GLU A 79 2.97 13.25 -3.73
CA GLU A 79 2.95 11.80 -3.61
C GLU A 79 4.36 11.21 -3.84
N ALA A 80 5.03 11.64 -4.90
CA ALA A 80 6.41 11.21 -5.20
C ALA A 80 7.40 11.59 -4.09
N ALA A 81 7.28 12.79 -3.52
CA ALA A 81 8.10 13.21 -2.39
C ALA A 81 7.87 12.34 -1.15
N THR A 82 6.62 11.97 -0.87
CA THR A 82 6.25 11.07 0.22
C THR A 82 6.91 9.69 0.05
N PHE A 83 6.88 9.11 -1.15
CA PHE A 83 7.55 7.84 -1.43
C PHE A 83 9.08 7.91 -1.27
N ARG A 84 9.70 9.07 -1.53
CA ARG A 84 11.14 9.28 -1.33
C ARG A 84 11.53 9.49 0.13
N SER A 85 10.59 9.88 0.99
CA SER A 85 10.84 10.24 2.39
C SER A 85 10.62 9.12 3.39
N SER A 86 10.64 7.84 2.96
CA SER A 86 10.33 6.71 3.83
C SER A 86 11.20 6.67 5.09
N SER A 87 10.55 6.58 6.27
CA SER A 87 11.24 6.56 7.57
C SER A 87 11.99 5.24 7.79
N MET A 88 13.25 5.34 8.19
CA MET A 88 14.08 4.20 8.61
C MET A 88 13.80 3.75 10.06
N ASP A 89 13.05 4.56 10.83
CA ASP A 89 12.85 4.33 12.26
C ASP A 89 11.68 3.38 12.59
N THR A 90 10.90 2.94 11.62
CA THR A 90 9.74 2.05 11.82
C THR A 90 10.11 0.84 12.67
N TRP A 91 11.21 0.17 12.39
CA TRP A 91 11.66 -1.02 13.12
C TRP A 91 11.99 -0.75 14.59
N LYS A 92 12.45 0.46 14.91
CA LYS A 92 12.73 0.90 16.28
C LYS A 92 11.44 1.02 17.09
N TYR A 93 10.39 1.55 16.48
CA TYR A 93 9.10 1.72 17.15
C TYR A 93 8.31 0.43 17.25
N LEU A 94 8.36 -0.45 16.25
CA LEU A 94 7.72 -1.77 16.28
C LEU A 94 8.14 -2.60 17.50
N LYS A 95 9.39 -2.52 17.92
CA LYS A 95 9.91 -3.19 19.14
C LYS A 95 9.26 -2.71 20.45
N LYS A 96 8.60 -1.55 20.45
CA LYS A 96 7.96 -0.97 21.63
C LYS A 96 6.49 -1.36 21.77
N ILE A 97 5.91 -1.99 20.74
CA ILE A 97 4.51 -2.44 20.76
C ILE A 97 4.38 -3.60 21.75
N LYS A 98 3.44 -3.47 22.69
CA LYS A 98 3.17 -4.46 23.76
C LYS A 98 1.78 -5.08 23.67
N ILE A 99 0.95 -4.58 22.77
CA ILE A 99 -0.38 -5.13 22.49
C ILE A 99 -0.30 -6.28 21.52
N ASP A 100 -1.34 -7.10 21.47
CA ASP A 100 -1.50 -8.12 20.43
C ASP A 100 -1.66 -7.47 19.05
N VAL A 101 -1.07 -8.09 18.05
CA VAL A 101 -1.09 -7.57 16.68
C VAL A 101 -1.46 -8.68 15.70
N LYS A 102 -2.47 -8.42 14.88
CA LYS A 102 -2.80 -9.26 13.73
C LYS A 102 -2.33 -8.58 12.45
N VAL A 103 -1.48 -9.27 11.69
CA VAL A 103 -0.96 -8.80 10.40
C VAL A 103 -1.63 -9.55 9.27
N VAL A 104 -2.30 -8.82 8.38
CA VAL A 104 -2.97 -9.39 7.22
C VAL A 104 -2.21 -8.97 5.96
N TYR A 105 -1.94 -9.89 5.06
CA TYR A 105 -1.16 -9.59 3.86
C TYR A 105 -1.47 -10.52 2.69
N GLY A 106 -1.27 -10.00 1.46
CA GLY A 106 -1.47 -10.74 0.21
C GLY A 106 -0.18 -11.26 -0.41
N SER A 107 -0.30 -12.14 -1.41
CA SER A 107 0.82 -12.74 -2.14
C SER A 107 1.32 -11.91 -3.30
N ILE A 108 0.45 -11.14 -3.97
CA ILE A 108 0.74 -10.48 -5.24
C ILE A 108 1.18 -9.03 -4.97
N GLY A 109 2.34 -8.65 -5.50
CA GLY A 109 2.79 -7.25 -5.44
C GLY A 109 2.89 -6.63 -4.04
N SER A 110 2.81 -7.45 -2.98
CA SER A 110 2.85 -6.95 -1.61
C SER A 110 4.15 -6.19 -1.31
N THR A 111 4.02 -5.03 -0.69
CA THR A 111 5.16 -4.27 -0.16
C THR A 111 5.77 -4.95 1.07
N PHE A 112 5.05 -5.87 1.71
CA PHE A 112 5.49 -6.64 2.86
C PHE A 112 6.32 -7.87 2.44
N SER A 113 7.59 -7.66 2.18
CA SER A 113 8.51 -8.69 1.69
C SER A 113 8.67 -9.86 2.68
N SER A 114 9.12 -11.02 2.18
CA SER A 114 9.40 -12.19 3.03
C SER A 114 10.46 -11.94 4.10
N GLN A 115 11.44 -11.09 3.82
CA GLN A 115 12.43 -10.66 4.81
C GLN A 115 11.81 -9.76 5.89
N ALA A 116 10.96 -8.80 5.49
CA ALA A 116 10.25 -7.94 6.43
C ALA A 116 9.34 -8.77 7.34
N ARG A 117 8.61 -9.76 6.79
CA ARG A 117 7.79 -10.70 7.57
C ARG A 117 8.62 -11.46 8.61
N LYS A 118 9.70 -12.09 8.17
CA LYS A 118 10.60 -12.83 9.07
C LYS A 118 11.18 -11.93 10.17
N ALA A 119 11.51 -10.69 9.87
CA ALA A 119 12.02 -9.74 10.85
C ALA A 119 10.92 -9.30 11.83
N LEU A 120 9.72 -9.02 11.34
CA LEU A 120 8.58 -8.58 12.13
C LEU A 120 8.19 -9.62 13.19
N PHE A 121 7.99 -10.88 12.78
CA PHE A 121 7.60 -11.96 13.70
C PHE A 121 8.72 -12.43 14.66
N LYS A 122 9.94 -11.91 14.51
CA LYS A 122 11.00 -12.04 15.53
C LYS A 122 10.94 -10.98 16.62
N ILE A 123 10.24 -9.87 16.35
CA ILE A 123 10.16 -8.73 17.28
C ILE A 123 9.01 -8.91 18.27
N GLY A 124 7.86 -9.34 17.79
CA GLY A 124 6.64 -9.47 18.59
C GLY A 124 6.34 -10.92 18.96
N THR A 125 6.11 -11.18 20.25
CA THR A 125 5.74 -12.52 20.76
C THR A 125 4.26 -12.83 20.59
N ASN A 126 3.39 -11.79 20.59
CA ASN A 126 1.93 -11.90 20.49
C ASN A 126 1.41 -11.49 19.10
N TRP A 127 2.22 -11.68 18.08
CA TRP A 127 1.86 -11.28 16.72
C TRP A 127 1.46 -12.51 15.92
N ILE A 128 0.26 -12.43 15.32
CA ILE A 128 -0.31 -13.45 14.44
C ILE A 128 -0.46 -12.92 13.03
N SER A 129 -0.57 -13.81 12.06
CA SER A 129 -0.76 -13.39 10.68
C SER A 129 -1.80 -14.20 9.94
N ASN A 130 -2.55 -13.53 9.05
CA ASN A 130 -3.37 -14.14 8.03
C ASN A 130 -2.82 -13.83 6.65
N TYR A 131 -2.64 -14.88 5.87
CA TYR A 131 -2.16 -14.80 4.51
C TYR A 131 -3.29 -15.02 3.52
N TYR A 132 -3.48 -14.08 2.63
CA TYR A 132 -4.45 -14.17 1.54
C TYR A 132 -3.73 -14.53 0.25
N LYS A 133 -3.92 -15.78 -0.19
CA LYS A 133 -3.43 -16.25 -1.49
C LYS A 133 -4.15 -15.46 -2.59
N ASP A 134 -3.42 -15.12 -3.63
CA ASP A 134 -3.93 -14.43 -4.83
C ASP A 134 -4.46 -13.00 -4.60
N ALA A 135 -4.28 -12.46 -3.39
CA ALA A 135 -4.59 -11.07 -3.07
C ALA A 135 -3.38 -10.16 -3.28
N SER A 136 -3.64 -8.92 -3.66
CA SER A 136 -2.61 -7.90 -3.80
C SER A 136 -2.33 -7.16 -2.48
N HIS A 137 -1.60 -6.05 -2.57
CA HIS A 137 -1.41 -5.13 -1.44
C HIS A 137 -2.72 -4.45 -1.00
N PHE A 138 -3.73 -4.43 -1.84
CA PHE A 138 -5.01 -3.74 -1.63
C PHE A 138 -6.12 -4.69 -1.11
N LEU A 139 -5.76 -5.58 -0.20
CA LEU A 139 -6.65 -6.55 0.43
C LEU A 139 -8.04 -6.02 0.82
N PRO A 140 -8.16 -4.82 1.47
CA PRO A 140 -9.48 -4.34 1.89
C PRO A 140 -10.45 -4.10 0.73
N MET A 141 -9.94 -3.76 -0.45
CA MET A 141 -10.72 -3.53 -1.66
C MET A 141 -11.01 -4.82 -2.44
N GLU A 142 -10.14 -5.81 -2.35
CA GLU A 142 -10.25 -7.05 -3.10
C GLU A 142 -11.03 -8.14 -2.34
N TYR A 143 -10.91 -8.15 -1.01
CA TYR A 143 -11.47 -9.17 -0.12
C TYR A 143 -12.22 -8.54 1.06
N THR A 144 -13.03 -7.52 0.81
CA THR A 144 -13.70 -6.69 1.81
C THR A 144 -14.41 -7.52 2.88
N ASP A 145 -15.28 -8.46 2.49
CA ASP A 145 -16.08 -9.27 3.43
C ASP A 145 -15.20 -10.18 4.28
N SER A 146 -14.16 -10.76 3.68
CA SER A 146 -13.21 -11.62 4.40
C SER A 146 -12.39 -10.82 5.41
N ILE A 147 -11.97 -9.61 5.08
CA ILE A 147 -11.26 -8.72 5.99
C ILE A 147 -12.17 -8.25 7.13
N ILE A 148 -13.43 -7.92 6.84
CA ILE A 148 -14.41 -7.57 7.89
C ILE A 148 -14.63 -8.73 8.84
N LYS A 149 -14.79 -9.96 8.32
CA LYS A 149 -14.93 -11.16 9.15
C LYS A 149 -13.70 -11.39 10.03
N ASP A 150 -12.51 -11.24 9.46
CA ASP A 150 -11.24 -11.38 10.17
C ASP A 150 -11.10 -10.36 11.30
N LEU A 151 -11.50 -9.10 11.06
CA LEU A 151 -11.48 -8.04 12.06
C LEU A 151 -12.46 -8.33 13.20
N LYS A 152 -13.70 -8.69 12.88
CA LYS A 152 -14.72 -9.03 13.88
C LYS A 152 -14.24 -10.19 14.78
N SER A 153 -13.79 -11.28 14.15
CA SER A 153 -13.26 -12.44 14.89
C SER A 153 -12.07 -12.09 15.78
N TYR A 154 -11.21 -11.18 15.36
CA TYR A 154 -10.07 -10.74 16.15
C TYR A 154 -10.50 -9.92 17.37
N LEU A 155 -11.46 -9.01 17.20
CA LEU A 155 -11.97 -8.17 18.28
C LEU A 155 -12.79 -8.94 19.31
N GLU A 156 -13.49 -10.00 18.89
CA GLU A 156 -14.28 -10.88 19.80
C GLU A 156 -13.39 -11.79 20.65
N ASN A 157 -12.15 -12.04 20.25
CA ASN A 157 -11.22 -12.92 20.94
C ASN A 157 -10.03 -12.20 21.60
N SER A 158 -10.05 -10.87 21.60
CA SER A 158 -9.04 -10.02 22.25
C SER A 158 -9.58 -9.45 23.56
#